data_826e757b53fe7e6bcbe48d8ec8ce260a
#
_entry.id   826e757b53fe7e6bcbe48d8ec8ce260a
#
_cell.length_a   1.000
_cell.length_b   1.000
_cell.length_c   1.000
_cell.angle_alpha   90.00
_cell.angle_beta   90.00
_cell.angle_gamma   90.00
#
_symmetry.space_group_name_H-M   'P 1'
#
loop_
_entity.id
_entity.type
_entity.pdbx_description
1 polymer ?
#
loop_
_entity_poly.entity_id
_entity_poly.type
_entity_poly.pdbx_seq_one_letter_code
_entity_poly.pdbx_strand_id
1 'polypeptide(L)'
;MLDPTVSVYAPWRDEAFLGKFRGRSEMIDYCEGHKLPIKASRSAPYSTDSNLLGLTHEAGQLEHLTTGPWFVTPGMGVRPEEAPDKAEDVAVKFTNGRPVAINGARVTAFEAIKLANELGGKHAVGICTHLVENRFVGIKSRGVYEAPGMELLGTAFRYLLQLVLDRRSRELYDALSPFVAKQIYQGYGFDVATGMAREAIKPILKLMDGTITVKLYKGKVNYASAADVKHGMYSESNASMEAIGEFNHADSEGFLRVLQVSARALAANGQVTPPSWAK
;
A
#
# COMPACT_ATOMS: atom_id res chain seq x y z
N MET A 1 -0.09 -21.34 15.54
CA MET A 1 -0.15 -21.91 14.18
C MET A 1 1.22 -22.41 13.74
N LEU A 2 2.29 -21.63 13.87
CA LEU A 2 3.64 -22.04 13.48
C LEU A 2 4.25 -23.01 14.50
N ASP A 3 4.03 -22.77 15.78
CA ASP A 3 4.45 -23.65 16.88
C ASP A 3 3.38 -23.64 18.00
N PRO A 4 2.55 -24.69 18.09
CA PRO A 4 1.50 -24.76 19.10
C PRO A 4 2.04 -25.03 20.52
N THR A 5 3.32 -25.31 20.69
CA THR A 5 3.92 -25.57 22.00
C THR A 5 4.42 -24.33 22.71
N VAL A 6 4.49 -23.20 21.98
CA VAL A 6 4.92 -21.91 22.54
C VAL A 6 3.87 -21.33 23.45
N SER A 7 4.25 -21.02 24.69
CA SER A 7 3.44 -20.25 25.61
C SER A 7 3.55 -18.76 25.33
N VAL A 8 2.41 -18.06 25.26
CA VAL A 8 2.36 -16.62 25.05
C VAL A 8 2.06 -15.92 26.36
N TYR A 9 2.99 -15.09 26.84
CA TYR A 9 2.76 -14.16 27.95
C TYR A 9 2.49 -12.76 27.39
N ALA A 10 1.34 -12.22 27.75
CA ALA A 10 0.94 -10.87 27.38
C ALA A 10 0.76 -10.04 28.66
N PRO A 11 1.68 -9.12 29.02
CA PRO A 11 1.65 -8.37 30.29
C PRO A 11 0.31 -7.64 30.53
N TRP A 12 -0.29 -7.09 29.48
CA TRP A 12 -1.60 -6.41 29.55
C TRP A 12 -2.80 -7.32 29.85
N ARG A 13 -2.56 -8.62 30.07
CA ARG A 13 -3.54 -9.62 30.51
C ARG A 13 -3.23 -10.19 31.87
N ASP A 14 -2.15 -9.73 32.48
CA ASP A 14 -1.70 -10.17 33.81
C ASP A 14 -2.13 -9.16 34.87
N GLU A 15 -3.02 -9.58 35.77
CA GLU A 15 -3.54 -8.72 36.84
C GLU A 15 -2.46 -8.21 37.77
N ALA A 16 -1.42 -9.00 38.05
CA ALA A 16 -0.28 -8.57 38.87
C ALA A 16 0.54 -7.49 38.19
N PHE A 17 0.71 -7.57 36.87
CA PHE A 17 1.34 -6.52 36.08
C PHE A 17 0.48 -5.26 36.04
N LEU A 18 -0.82 -5.38 35.75
CA LEU A 18 -1.76 -4.27 35.72
C LEU A 18 -1.94 -3.58 37.08
N GLY A 19 -1.76 -4.32 38.17
CA GLY A 19 -1.74 -3.75 39.54
C GLY A 19 -0.59 -2.77 39.78
N LYS A 20 0.53 -2.94 39.02
CA LYS A 20 1.71 -2.04 39.11
C LYS A 20 1.69 -0.97 38.02
N PHE A 21 1.20 -1.31 36.83
CA PHE A 21 1.26 -0.46 35.64
C PHE A 21 -0.13 -0.36 35.01
N ARG A 22 -0.92 0.64 35.42
CA ARG A 22 -2.27 0.87 34.90
C ARG A 22 -2.26 1.49 33.50
N GLY A 23 -1.13 2.10 33.13
CA GLY A 23 -0.98 2.74 31.85
C GLY A 23 0.47 3.15 31.56
N ARG A 24 0.61 3.93 30.51
CA ARG A 24 1.91 4.36 30.00
C ARG A 24 2.68 5.27 30.99
N SER A 25 1.96 6.13 31.70
CA SER A 25 2.58 7.10 32.63
C SER A 25 3.35 6.38 33.73
N GLU A 26 2.74 5.38 34.36
CA GLU A 26 3.39 4.60 35.43
C GLU A 26 4.60 3.81 34.92
N MET A 27 4.59 3.34 33.67
CA MET A 27 5.74 2.68 33.06
C MET A 27 6.87 3.68 32.80
N ILE A 28 6.57 4.90 32.34
CA ILE A 28 7.59 5.95 32.17
C ILE A 28 8.21 6.31 33.51
N ASP A 29 7.39 6.56 34.53
CA ASP A 29 7.86 6.90 35.89
C ASP A 29 8.75 5.79 36.47
N TYR A 30 8.37 4.53 36.24
CA TYR A 30 9.18 3.38 36.64
C TYR A 30 10.54 3.35 35.91
N CYS A 31 10.53 3.55 34.59
CA CYS A 31 11.75 3.55 33.80
C CYS A 31 12.69 4.71 34.21
N GLU A 32 12.16 5.90 34.44
CA GLU A 32 12.93 7.06 34.90
C GLU A 32 13.51 6.81 36.28
N GLY A 33 12.70 6.30 37.23
CA GLY A 33 13.14 5.97 38.58
C GLY A 33 14.23 4.92 38.63
N HIS A 34 14.25 3.98 37.68
CA HIS A 34 15.26 2.93 37.57
C HIS A 34 16.36 3.21 36.55
N LYS A 35 16.39 4.43 35.95
CA LYS A 35 17.38 4.87 34.95
C LYS A 35 17.45 3.92 33.75
N LEU A 36 16.30 3.35 33.33
CA LEU A 36 16.21 2.52 32.14
C LEU A 36 16.21 3.40 30.90
N PRO A 37 16.95 3.03 29.83
CA PRO A 37 16.95 3.83 28.60
C PRO A 37 15.63 3.69 27.87
N ILE A 38 14.83 4.75 27.83
CA ILE A 38 13.58 4.85 27.08
C ILE A 38 13.63 6.04 26.14
N LYS A 39 13.02 5.88 24.94
CA LYS A 39 12.81 7.01 24.02
C LYS A 39 11.52 7.77 24.33
N ALA A 40 10.59 7.14 25.04
CA ALA A 40 9.34 7.74 25.45
C ALA A 40 9.57 8.78 26.54
N SER A 41 8.99 9.95 26.39
CA SER A 41 8.97 10.99 27.43
C SER A 41 7.55 11.51 27.58
N ARG A 42 7.28 12.22 28.67
CA ARG A 42 6.00 12.94 28.86
C ARG A 42 5.80 14.06 27.82
N SER A 43 6.89 14.53 27.20
CA SER A 43 6.87 15.55 26.14
C SER A 43 6.66 14.98 24.74
N ALA A 44 6.80 13.67 24.54
CA ALA A 44 6.46 12.97 23.28
C ALA A 44 5.25 12.08 23.53
N PRO A 45 4.03 12.61 23.49
CA PRO A 45 2.83 11.96 24.01
C PRO A 45 2.17 10.96 23.03
N TYR A 46 2.96 10.28 22.22
CA TYR A 46 2.53 9.20 21.33
C TYR A 46 3.55 8.05 21.35
N SER A 47 3.11 6.86 20.95
CA SER A 47 3.97 5.69 20.75
C SER A 47 4.46 5.63 19.31
N THR A 48 5.62 4.99 19.12
CA THR A 48 6.19 4.77 17.79
C THR A 48 6.71 3.34 17.70
N ASP A 49 6.20 2.59 16.73
CA ASP A 49 6.65 1.25 16.38
C ASP A 49 7.19 1.25 14.96
N SER A 50 8.39 0.70 14.77
CA SER A 50 9.06 0.74 13.48
C SER A 50 9.70 -0.59 13.10
N ASN A 51 9.67 -0.87 11.80
CA ASN A 51 10.41 -1.95 11.17
C ASN A 51 10.88 -1.52 9.77
N LEU A 52 11.48 -2.45 9.02
CA LEU A 52 11.98 -2.16 7.68
C LEU A 52 10.90 -1.70 6.70
N LEU A 53 9.65 -2.18 6.85
CA LEU A 53 8.56 -1.90 5.90
C LEU A 53 7.85 -0.59 6.19
N GLY A 54 7.89 -0.11 7.42
CA GLY A 54 7.20 1.10 7.80
C GLY A 54 7.28 1.40 9.28
N LEU A 55 6.67 2.52 9.64
CA LEU A 55 6.62 3.05 10.99
C LEU A 55 5.20 3.50 11.29
N THR A 56 4.75 3.26 12.53
CA THR A 56 3.45 3.71 13.03
C THR A 56 3.65 4.62 14.23
N HIS A 57 2.98 5.77 14.23
CA HIS A 57 2.77 6.60 15.40
C HIS A 57 1.32 6.48 15.85
N GLU A 58 1.10 6.20 17.13
CA GLU A 58 -0.23 6.01 17.69
C GLU A 58 -0.32 6.41 19.15
N ALA A 59 -1.52 6.38 19.71
CA ALA A 59 -1.83 6.66 21.12
C ALA A 59 -1.66 8.13 21.55
N GLY A 60 -2.02 8.43 22.79
CA GLY A 60 -1.89 9.73 23.41
C GLY A 60 -2.63 10.84 22.66
N GLN A 61 -1.99 11.94 22.34
CA GLN A 61 -2.63 13.07 21.65
C GLN A 61 -3.12 12.71 20.23
N LEU A 62 -2.55 11.67 19.60
CA LEU A 62 -3.02 11.23 18.31
C LEU A 62 -4.41 10.58 18.35
N GLU A 63 -4.93 10.19 19.51
CA GLU A 63 -6.29 9.70 19.68
C GLU A 63 -7.35 10.79 19.46
N HIS A 64 -6.97 12.06 19.62
CA HIS A 64 -7.84 13.20 19.36
C HIS A 64 -7.86 13.55 17.86
N LEU A 65 -9.02 13.46 17.22
CA LEU A 65 -9.16 13.75 15.77
C LEU A 65 -8.83 15.22 15.41
N THR A 66 -8.83 16.12 16.39
CA THR A 66 -8.41 17.50 16.21
C THR A 66 -6.90 17.69 16.13
N THR A 67 -6.10 16.67 16.51
CA THR A 67 -4.65 16.68 16.36
C THR A 67 -4.29 16.23 14.95
N GLY A 68 -3.68 17.08 14.14
CA GLY A 68 -3.28 16.75 12.76
C GLY A 68 -2.17 15.69 12.71
N PRO A 69 -2.01 14.96 11.59
CA PRO A 69 -0.96 13.94 11.45
C PRO A 69 0.47 14.54 11.54
N TRP A 70 0.63 15.79 11.18
CA TRP A 70 1.92 16.51 11.25
C TRP A 70 2.35 16.92 12.67
N PHE A 71 1.58 16.54 13.67
CA PHE A 71 1.98 16.66 15.07
C PHE A 71 3.20 15.78 15.39
N VAL A 72 3.35 14.66 14.71
CA VAL A 72 4.49 13.75 14.90
C VAL A 72 5.75 14.27 14.20
N THR A 73 6.92 13.90 14.73
CA THR A 73 8.19 14.07 14.04
C THR A 73 8.40 12.87 13.12
N PRO A 74 8.57 13.06 11.79
CA PRO A 74 8.85 11.96 10.89
C PRO A 74 10.06 11.13 11.31
N GLY A 75 9.94 9.81 11.21
CA GLY A 75 11.01 8.88 11.57
C GLY A 75 11.68 8.21 10.37
N MET A 76 11.00 8.20 9.21
CA MET A 76 11.51 7.57 7.99
C MET A 76 11.79 8.54 6.85
N GLY A 77 11.62 9.82 7.07
CA GLY A 77 11.85 10.83 6.03
C GLY A 77 11.73 12.25 6.56
N VAL A 78 11.41 13.17 5.67
CA VAL A 78 11.25 14.59 5.96
C VAL A 78 9.82 15.03 5.66
N ARG A 79 9.44 16.23 6.09
CA ARG A 79 8.17 16.86 5.72
C ARG A 79 8.22 17.33 4.26
N PRO A 80 7.08 17.45 3.56
CA PRO A 80 7.06 17.94 2.17
C PRO A 80 7.74 19.31 1.99
N GLU A 81 7.64 20.19 2.99
CA GLU A 81 8.26 21.52 2.99
C GLU A 81 9.78 21.45 3.04
N GLU A 82 10.32 20.41 3.69
CA GLU A 82 11.76 20.17 3.89
C GLU A 82 12.36 19.34 2.76
N ALA A 83 11.50 18.70 1.92
CA ALA A 83 11.94 17.90 0.80
C ALA A 83 12.54 18.75 -0.32
N PRO A 84 13.49 18.19 -1.11
CA PRO A 84 14.14 18.92 -2.21
C PRO A 84 13.14 19.55 -3.19
N ASP A 85 13.44 20.79 -3.63
CA ASP A 85 12.66 21.47 -4.68
C ASP A 85 12.95 20.94 -6.09
N LYS A 86 13.91 20.03 -6.22
CA LYS A 86 14.23 19.34 -7.46
C LYS A 86 13.65 17.94 -7.43
N ALA A 87 12.82 17.62 -8.43
CA ALA A 87 12.32 16.27 -8.62
C ALA A 87 13.46 15.28 -8.97
N GLU A 88 13.29 14.02 -8.58
CA GLU A 88 14.25 12.94 -8.83
C GLU A 88 13.56 11.76 -9.52
N ASP A 89 14.16 11.30 -10.61
CA ASP A 89 13.70 10.10 -11.31
C ASP A 89 14.36 8.86 -10.71
N VAL A 90 13.54 7.83 -10.44
CA VAL A 90 13.97 6.55 -9.89
C VAL A 90 13.49 5.42 -10.79
N ALA A 91 14.43 4.69 -11.38
CA ALA A 91 14.15 3.54 -12.21
C ALA A 91 14.17 2.26 -11.37
N VAL A 92 13.05 1.53 -11.32
CA VAL A 92 12.92 0.24 -10.63
C VAL A 92 12.75 -0.86 -11.66
N LYS A 93 13.71 -1.78 -11.73
CA LYS A 93 13.63 -2.98 -12.58
C LYS A 93 13.01 -4.12 -11.82
N PHE A 94 11.97 -4.70 -12.41
CA PHE A 94 11.31 -5.90 -11.90
C PHE A 94 11.67 -7.12 -12.75
N THR A 95 11.81 -8.27 -12.10
CA THR A 95 11.91 -9.59 -12.74
C THR A 95 11.10 -10.59 -11.93
N ASN A 96 10.17 -11.28 -12.57
CA ASN A 96 9.20 -12.16 -11.90
C ASN A 96 8.51 -11.47 -10.71
N GLY A 97 8.15 -10.20 -10.86
CA GLY A 97 7.47 -9.39 -9.86
C GLY A 97 8.34 -8.94 -8.68
N ARG A 98 9.64 -9.19 -8.69
CA ARG A 98 10.58 -8.76 -7.64
C ARG A 98 11.41 -7.58 -8.12
N PRO A 99 11.62 -6.55 -7.31
CA PRO A 99 12.58 -5.51 -7.63
C PRO A 99 13.99 -6.10 -7.58
N VAL A 100 14.72 -6.03 -8.70
CA VAL A 100 16.07 -6.61 -8.85
C VAL A 100 17.15 -5.58 -9.13
N ALA A 101 16.77 -4.35 -9.49
CA ALA A 101 17.68 -3.22 -9.58
C ALA A 101 16.95 -1.91 -9.33
N ILE A 102 17.65 -0.92 -8.76
CA ILE A 102 17.21 0.47 -8.63
C ILE A 102 18.29 1.36 -9.22
N ASN A 103 17.91 2.26 -10.14
CA ASN A 103 18.82 3.15 -10.87
C ASN A 103 20.01 2.38 -11.52
N GLY A 104 19.73 1.18 -12.04
CA GLY A 104 20.73 0.33 -12.69
C GLY A 104 21.59 -0.52 -11.73
N ALA A 105 21.64 -0.21 -10.45
CA ALA A 105 22.35 -1.00 -9.45
C ALA A 105 21.54 -2.24 -9.05
N ARG A 106 22.14 -3.43 -9.09
CA ARG A 106 21.52 -4.67 -8.63
C ARG A 106 21.26 -4.61 -7.13
N VAL A 107 20.10 -5.12 -6.72
CA VAL A 107 19.68 -5.16 -5.31
C VAL A 107 19.01 -6.49 -4.98
N THR A 108 19.16 -6.94 -3.74
CA THR A 108 18.28 -7.94 -3.11
C THR A 108 16.95 -7.29 -2.72
N ALA A 109 15.94 -8.08 -2.34
CA ALA A 109 14.67 -7.54 -1.86
C ALA A 109 14.84 -6.64 -0.62
N PHE A 110 15.73 -7.03 0.29
CA PHE A 110 16.06 -6.23 1.48
C PHE A 110 16.68 -4.88 1.12
N GLU A 111 17.71 -4.90 0.25
CA GLU A 111 18.38 -3.68 -0.22
C GLU A 111 17.45 -2.78 -1.01
N ALA A 112 16.53 -3.37 -1.82
CA ALA A 112 15.54 -2.61 -2.56
C ALA A 112 14.62 -1.82 -1.63
N ILE A 113 14.12 -2.44 -0.56
CA ILE A 113 13.26 -1.76 0.42
C ILE A 113 14.05 -0.67 1.15
N LYS A 114 15.27 -0.98 1.59
CA LYS A 114 16.14 -0.02 2.29
C LYS A 114 16.42 1.21 1.42
N LEU A 115 16.88 1.00 0.19
CA LEU A 115 17.18 2.10 -0.73
C LEU A 115 15.91 2.89 -1.12
N ALA A 116 14.78 2.19 -1.32
CA ALA A 116 13.51 2.85 -1.59
C ALA A 116 13.01 3.68 -0.40
N ASN A 117 13.27 3.24 0.85
CA ASN A 117 13.01 4.04 2.04
C ASN A 117 13.83 5.33 2.06
N GLU A 118 15.13 5.24 1.73
CA GLU A 118 16.03 6.39 1.67
C GLU A 118 15.58 7.41 0.60
N LEU A 119 15.32 6.92 -0.62
CA LEU A 119 14.87 7.75 -1.74
C LEU A 119 13.48 8.35 -1.50
N GLY A 120 12.52 7.52 -1.08
CA GLY A 120 11.17 7.95 -0.81
C GLY A 120 11.10 8.93 0.36
N GLY A 121 11.79 8.62 1.47
CA GLY A 121 11.85 9.47 2.66
C GLY A 121 12.47 10.84 2.40
N LYS A 122 13.54 10.90 1.60
CA LYS A 122 14.15 12.15 1.13
C LYS A 122 13.13 13.08 0.44
N HIS A 123 12.20 12.51 -0.29
CA HIS A 123 11.16 13.24 -1.03
C HIS A 123 9.81 13.28 -0.32
N ALA A 124 9.75 12.96 0.98
CA ALA A 124 8.55 12.95 1.82
C ALA A 124 7.45 11.98 1.34
N VAL A 125 7.80 10.97 0.52
CA VAL A 125 6.86 9.96 0.00
C VAL A 125 6.39 9.07 1.14
N GLY A 126 5.06 8.86 1.24
CA GLY A 126 4.47 7.97 2.25
C GLY A 126 4.75 8.38 3.69
N ILE A 127 4.98 9.67 3.95
CA ILE A 127 5.25 10.23 5.28
C ILE A 127 3.98 10.83 5.87
N CYS A 128 3.76 10.65 7.17
CA CYS A 128 2.64 11.18 7.94
C CYS A 128 1.26 10.86 7.34
N THR A 129 1.08 9.65 6.82
CA THR A 129 -0.20 9.19 6.26
C THR A 129 -1.19 8.92 7.39
N HIS A 130 -2.28 9.69 7.45
CA HIS A 130 -3.35 9.51 8.42
C HIS A 130 -4.28 8.36 8.04
N LEU A 131 -4.59 7.49 9.00
CA LEU A 131 -5.55 6.41 8.83
C LEU A 131 -6.41 6.22 10.08
N VAL A 132 -7.72 6.05 9.89
CA VAL A 132 -8.63 5.49 10.87
C VAL A 132 -9.03 4.10 10.39
N GLU A 133 -8.57 3.09 11.05
CA GLU A 133 -8.76 1.68 10.66
C GLU A 133 -9.76 0.96 11.57
N ASN A 134 -10.21 -0.21 11.13
CA ASN A 134 -10.97 -1.13 11.96
C ASN A 134 -10.02 -2.22 12.47
N ARG A 135 -9.79 -2.25 13.78
CA ARG A 135 -9.09 -3.37 14.41
C ARG A 135 -9.86 -4.67 14.15
N PHE A 136 -9.14 -5.79 14.20
CA PHE A 136 -9.76 -7.12 14.02
C PHE A 136 -10.97 -7.37 14.93
N VAL A 137 -10.95 -6.82 16.15
CA VAL A 137 -12.04 -6.90 17.11
C VAL A 137 -13.22 -5.94 16.84
N GLY A 138 -13.18 -5.19 15.72
CA GLY A 138 -14.28 -4.30 15.30
C GLY A 138 -14.23 -2.88 15.87
N ILE A 139 -13.27 -2.56 16.72
CA ILE A 139 -13.11 -1.22 17.29
C ILE A 139 -12.25 -0.39 16.34
N LYS A 140 -12.60 0.88 16.14
CA LYS A 140 -11.78 1.81 15.35
C LYS A 140 -10.55 2.25 16.15
N SER A 141 -9.44 2.38 15.44
CA SER A 141 -8.21 3.00 15.94
C SER A 141 -7.67 4.00 14.94
N ARG A 142 -6.87 4.92 15.42
CA ARG A 142 -6.21 5.93 14.59
C ARG A 142 -4.72 5.76 14.68
N GLY A 143 -4.04 5.84 13.53
CA GLY A 143 -2.60 5.85 13.43
C GLY A 143 -2.12 6.87 12.40
N VAL A 144 -0.86 7.24 12.51
CA VAL A 144 -0.12 8.00 11.50
C VAL A 144 1.02 7.12 11.05
N TYR A 145 1.07 6.86 9.75
CA TYR A 145 1.94 5.84 9.17
C TYR A 145 3.01 6.45 8.28
N GLU A 146 4.17 5.81 8.26
CA GLU A 146 5.25 6.13 7.34
C GLU A 146 5.74 4.86 6.66
N ALA A 147 5.73 4.82 5.34
CA ALA A 147 6.16 3.67 4.55
C ALA A 147 6.75 4.10 3.19
N PRO A 148 7.80 4.92 3.17
CA PRO A 148 8.30 5.55 1.94
C PRO A 148 8.71 4.56 0.87
N GLY A 149 9.43 3.50 1.23
CA GLY A 149 9.88 2.50 0.28
C GLY A 149 8.76 1.64 -0.27
N MET A 150 7.79 1.27 0.59
CA MET A 150 6.64 0.48 0.15
C MET A 150 5.73 1.29 -0.76
N GLU A 151 5.54 2.59 -0.52
CA GLU A 151 4.78 3.46 -1.41
C GLU A 151 5.48 3.64 -2.76
N LEU A 152 6.81 3.85 -2.78
CA LEU A 152 7.59 3.97 -4.01
C LEU A 152 7.53 2.67 -4.82
N LEU A 153 7.92 1.54 -4.22
CA LEU A 153 7.96 0.24 -4.91
C LEU A 153 6.57 -0.23 -5.32
N GLY A 154 5.57 -0.06 -4.44
CA GLY A 154 4.18 -0.42 -4.72
C GLY A 154 3.59 0.40 -5.86
N THR A 155 3.88 1.70 -5.93
CA THR A 155 3.43 2.56 -7.03
C THR A 155 4.10 2.17 -8.35
N ALA A 156 5.41 1.94 -8.36
CA ALA A 156 6.11 1.46 -9.56
C ALA A 156 5.54 0.11 -10.03
N PHE A 157 5.28 -0.83 -9.11
CA PHE A 157 4.68 -2.12 -9.44
C PHE A 157 3.25 -1.99 -9.97
N ARG A 158 2.43 -1.09 -9.40
CA ARG A 158 1.07 -0.80 -9.93
C ARG A 158 1.10 -0.29 -11.37
N TYR A 159 2.10 0.52 -11.74
CA TYR A 159 2.27 0.95 -13.13
C TYR A 159 2.63 -0.24 -14.05
N LEU A 160 3.50 -1.15 -13.61
CA LEU A 160 3.82 -2.36 -14.39
C LEU A 160 2.59 -3.25 -14.57
N LEU A 161 1.78 -3.45 -13.53
CA LEU A 161 0.51 -4.19 -13.62
C LEU A 161 -0.45 -3.61 -14.67
N GLN A 162 -0.51 -2.28 -14.80
CA GLN A 162 -1.35 -1.62 -15.80
C GLN A 162 -0.92 -1.92 -17.24
N LEU A 163 0.38 -2.08 -17.47
CA LEU A 163 0.93 -2.35 -18.80
C LEU A 163 0.81 -3.83 -19.20
N VAL A 164 0.77 -4.74 -18.23
CA VAL A 164 0.92 -6.19 -18.46
C VAL A 164 -0.39 -6.95 -18.35
N LEU A 165 -1.29 -6.59 -17.43
CA LEU A 165 -2.49 -7.38 -17.18
C LEU A 165 -3.66 -6.97 -18.08
N ASP A 166 -4.34 -7.98 -18.63
CA ASP A 166 -5.66 -7.81 -19.22
C ASP A 166 -6.71 -7.47 -18.14
N ARG A 167 -7.89 -7.00 -18.59
CA ARG A 167 -8.96 -6.56 -17.70
C ARG A 167 -9.37 -7.62 -16.66
N ARG A 168 -9.57 -8.86 -17.06
CA ARG A 168 -10.05 -9.95 -16.17
C ARG A 168 -8.98 -10.36 -15.16
N SER A 169 -7.73 -10.50 -15.61
CA SER A 169 -6.59 -10.80 -14.73
C SER A 169 -6.37 -9.68 -13.72
N ARG A 170 -6.56 -8.42 -14.13
CA ARG A 170 -6.47 -7.28 -13.23
C ARG A 170 -7.57 -7.27 -12.18
N GLU A 171 -8.82 -7.47 -12.57
CA GLU A 171 -9.97 -7.58 -11.65
C GLU A 171 -9.75 -8.67 -10.60
N LEU A 172 -9.27 -9.85 -11.01
CA LEU A 172 -8.98 -10.94 -10.09
C LEU A 172 -7.82 -10.62 -9.14
N TYR A 173 -6.75 -10.03 -9.65
CA TYR A 173 -5.62 -9.59 -8.83
C TYR A 173 -6.06 -8.57 -7.77
N ASP A 174 -6.86 -7.57 -8.17
CA ASP A 174 -7.34 -6.52 -7.26
C ASP A 174 -8.30 -7.07 -6.19
N ALA A 175 -8.93 -8.22 -6.41
CA ALA A 175 -9.70 -8.94 -5.40
C ALA A 175 -8.81 -9.76 -4.45
N LEU A 176 -7.83 -10.49 -4.99
CA LEU A 176 -7.00 -11.42 -4.22
C LEU A 176 -5.90 -10.73 -3.43
N SER A 177 -5.28 -9.67 -3.96
CA SER A 177 -4.16 -8.99 -3.28
C SER A 177 -4.57 -8.35 -1.94
N PRO A 178 -5.67 -7.58 -1.85
CA PRO A 178 -6.17 -7.08 -0.57
C PRO A 178 -6.64 -8.20 0.38
N PHE A 179 -7.20 -9.30 -0.17
CA PHE A 179 -7.53 -10.46 0.65
C PHE A 179 -6.30 -11.02 1.34
N VAL A 180 -5.22 -11.27 0.60
CA VAL A 180 -3.94 -11.76 1.17
C VAL A 180 -3.40 -10.80 2.22
N ALA A 181 -3.39 -9.50 1.95
CA ALA A 181 -2.94 -8.49 2.90
C ALA A 181 -3.75 -8.52 4.19
N LYS A 182 -5.09 -8.60 4.10
CA LYS A 182 -5.98 -8.73 5.24
C LYS A 182 -5.73 -10.00 6.05
N GLN A 183 -5.52 -11.15 5.37
CA GLN A 183 -5.23 -12.41 6.05
C GLN A 183 -3.90 -12.34 6.81
N ILE A 184 -2.87 -11.75 6.23
CA ILE A 184 -1.57 -11.55 6.90
C ILE A 184 -1.74 -10.67 8.14
N TYR A 185 -2.45 -9.54 8.01
CA TYR A 185 -2.75 -8.64 9.13
C TYR A 185 -3.48 -9.35 10.28
N GLN A 186 -4.42 -10.23 9.95
CA GLN A 186 -5.22 -10.97 10.94
C GLN A 186 -4.51 -12.21 11.52
N GLY A 187 -3.28 -12.52 11.11
CA GLY A 187 -2.53 -13.68 11.59
C GLY A 187 -2.81 -14.98 10.82
N TYR A 188 -3.55 -14.94 9.71
CA TYR A 188 -3.90 -16.10 8.87
C TYR A 188 -2.97 -16.26 7.66
N GLY A 189 -1.78 -15.65 7.67
CA GLY A 189 -0.84 -15.65 6.54
C GLY A 189 -0.36 -17.03 6.08
N PHE A 190 -0.53 -18.06 6.90
CA PHE A 190 -0.09 -19.44 6.65
C PHE A 190 -1.24 -20.44 6.57
N ASP A 191 -2.49 -19.98 6.52
CA ASP A 191 -3.64 -20.86 6.40
C ASP A 191 -3.93 -21.27 4.94
N VAL A 192 -4.88 -22.20 4.76
CA VAL A 192 -5.24 -22.74 3.45
C VAL A 192 -5.79 -21.66 2.53
N ALA A 193 -6.68 -20.77 3.03
CA ALA A 193 -7.30 -19.73 2.21
C ALA A 193 -6.28 -18.73 1.68
N THR A 194 -5.33 -18.32 2.53
CA THR A 194 -4.23 -17.45 2.12
C THR A 194 -3.31 -18.16 1.14
N GLY A 195 -3.03 -19.45 1.36
CA GLY A 195 -2.27 -20.29 0.44
C GLY A 195 -2.92 -20.34 -0.94
N MET A 196 -4.23 -20.62 -1.02
CA MET A 196 -4.98 -20.64 -2.28
C MET A 196 -4.89 -19.30 -3.03
N ALA A 197 -5.12 -18.18 -2.34
CA ALA A 197 -5.06 -16.86 -2.95
C ALA A 197 -3.64 -16.52 -3.48
N ARG A 198 -2.60 -16.86 -2.72
CA ARG A 198 -1.20 -16.68 -3.14
C ARG A 198 -0.85 -17.52 -4.36
N GLU A 199 -1.28 -18.80 -4.41
CA GLU A 199 -1.07 -19.66 -5.58
C GLU A 199 -1.80 -19.11 -6.80
N ALA A 200 -3.02 -18.57 -6.66
CA ALA A 200 -3.76 -17.95 -7.74
C ALA A 200 -3.08 -16.68 -8.30
N ILE A 201 -2.33 -15.93 -7.48
CA ILE A 201 -1.57 -14.75 -7.92
C ILE A 201 -0.25 -15.13 -8.62
N LYS A 202 0.36 -16.27 -8.30
CA LYS A 202 1.68 -16.66 -8.83
C LYS A 202 1.82 -16.60 -10.36
N PRO A 203 0.84 -16.99 -11.19
CA PRO A 203 0.95 -16.89 -12.64
C PRO A 203 1.25 -15.47 -13.12
N ILE A 204 0.67 -14.47 -12.48
CA ILE A 204 0.88 -13.05 -12.82
C ILE A 204 2.34 -12.64 -12.61
N LEU A 205 2.99 -13.12 -11.53
CA LEU A 205 4.35 -12.72 -11.20
C LEU A 205 5.36 -13.03 -12.33
N LYS A 206 5.15 -14.12 -13.05
CA LYS A 206 6.02 -14.51 -14.18
C LYS A 206 5.95 -13.53 -15.36
N LEU A 207 4.90 -12.72 -15.42
CA LEU A 207 4.69 -11.72 -16.45
C LEU A 207 5.27 -10.35 -16.07
N MET A 208 5.59 -10.15 -14.78
CA MET A 208 6.03 -8.86 -14.24
C MET A 208 7.54 -8.66 -14.45
N ASP A 209 7.94 -8.51 -15.72
CA ASP A 209 9.30 -8.19 -16.15
C ASP A 209 9.30 -6.84 -16.88
N GLY A 210 10.07 -5.88 -16.38
CA GLY A 210 10.18 -4.56 -16.98
C GLY A 210 10.84 -3.56 -16.05
N THR A 211 11.14 -2.39 -16.58
CA THR A 211 11.68 -1.24 -15.81
C THR A 211 10.64 -0.13 -15.81
N ILE A 212 10.25 0.32 -14.62
CA ILE A 212 9.38 1.48 -14.42
C ILE A 212 10.21 2.60 -13.83
N THR A 213 10.23 3.73 -14.49
CA THR A 213 10.80 4.96 -13.93
C THR A 213 9.67 5.80 -13.34
N VAL A 214 9.83 6.17 -12.08
CA VAL A 214 8.93 7.07 -11.36
C VAL A 214 9.66 8.36 -11.01
N LYS A 215 8.91 9.45 -10.97
CA LYS A 215 9.38 10.77 -10.57
C LYS A 215 8.91 11.07 -9.15
N LEU A 216 9.86 11.30 -8.25
CA LEU A 216 9.61 11.66 -6.86
C LEU A 216 9.64 13.19 -6.70
N TYR A 217 8.64 13.75 -6.05
CA TYR A 217 8.61 15.17 -5.72
C TYR A 217 7.62 15.46 -4.58
N LYS A 218 8.10 15.98 -3.49
CA LYS A 218 7.30 16.51 -2.34
C LYS A 218 6.09 15.62 -1.99
N GLY A 219 6.36 14.35 -1.68
CA GLY A 219 5.35 13.37 -1.25
C GLY A 219 4.65 12.63 -2.39
N LYS A 220 4.94 12.95 -3.65
CA LYS A 220 4.31 12.29 -4.81
C LYS A 220 5.26 11.33 -5.49
N VAL A 221 4.68 10.22 -5.95
CA VAL A 221 5.32 9.25 -6.84
C VAL A 221 4.51 9.22 -8.14
N ASN A 222 5.06 9.81 -9.20
CA ASN A 222 4.39 9.91 -10.49
C ASN A 222 5.08 9.00 -11.53
N TYR A 223 4.31 8.50 -12.48
CA TYR A 223 4.87 7.79 -13.63
C TYR A 223 5.74 8.75 -14.47
N ALA A 224 6.91 8.28 -14.88
CA ALA A 224 7.78 8.99 -15.82
C ALA A 224 7.95 8.21 -17.13
N SER A 225 8.31 6.92 -17.06
CA SER A 225 8.44 6.08 -18.26
C SER A 225 8.45 4.60 -17.92
N ALA A 226 8.32 3.75 -18.95
CA ALA A 226 8.51 2.30 -18.86
C ALA A 226 9.49 1.86 -19.98
N ALA A 227 10.30 0.84 -19.70
CA ALA A 227 11.21 0.23 -20.63
C ALA A 227 11.31 -1.28 -20.39
N ASP A 228 11.66 -2.02 -21.43
CA ASP A 228 11.90 -3.47 -21.39
C ASP A 228 10.75 -4.29 -20.83
N VAL A 229 9.49 -3.85 -21.02
CA VAL A 229 8.30 -4.57 -20.57
C VAL A 229 8.07 -5.75 -21.50
N LYS A 230 8.47 -6.96 -21.07
CA LYS A 230 8.47 -8.15 -21.93
C LYS A 230 7.07 -8.66 -22.31
N HIS A 231 6.11 -8.52 -21.40
CA HIS A 231 4.76 -9.05 -21.55
C HIS A 231 3.70 -7.93 -21.59
N GLY A 232 4.11 -6.75 -22.05
CA GLY A 232 3.21 -5.61 -22.16
C GLY A 232 2.09 -5.86 -23.17
N MET A 233 0.87 -5.53 -22.78
CA MET A 233 -0.31 -5.58 -23.64
C MET A 233 -0.64 -4.23 -24.27
N TYR A 234 0.02 -3.15 -23.83
CA TYR A 234 -0.15 -1.83 -24.40
C TYR A 234 0.47 -1.79 -25.80
N SER A 235 -0.35 -1.49 -26.81
CA SER A 235 0.07 -1.27 -28.20
C SER A 235 -0.23 0.15 -28.60
N GLU A 236 0.77 0.90 -28.96
CA GLU A 236 0.61 2.29 -29.41
C GLU A 236 -0.30 2.39 -30.64
N SER A 237 -0.19 1.43 -31.57
CA SER A 237 -1.02 1.39 -32.77
C SER A 237 -2.51 1.19 -32.44
N ASN A 238 -2.83 0.31 -31.48
CA ASN A 238 -4.22 0.04 -31.09
C ASN A 238 -4.79 1.09 -30.14
N ALA A 239 -3.92 1.82 -29.41
CA ALA A 239 -4.31 2.89 -28.49
C ALA A 239 -4.39 4.26 -29.15
N SER A 240 -3.93 4.39 -30.42
CA SER A 240 -3.91 5.65 -31.14
C SER A 240 -5.33 6.18 -31.38
N MET A 241 -5.54 7.47 -31.10
CA MET A 241 -6.75 8.20 -31.45
C MET A 241 -6.61 8.97 -32.78
N GLU A 242 -5.41 8.95 -33.37
CA GLU A 242 -5.08 9.67 -34.61
C GLU A 242 -5.09 8.76 -35.84
N ALA A 243 -5.08 7.44 -35.63
CA ALA A 243 -5.09 6.44 -36.68
C ALA A 243 -6.11 5.35 -36.39
N ILE A 244 -6.66 4.75 -37.45
CA ILE A 244 -7.48 3.54 -37.33
C ILE A 244 -6.53 2.41 -36.91
N GLY A 245 -6.77 1.83 -35.73
CA GLY A 245 -6.01 0.69 -35.22
C GLY A 245 -6.24 -0.59 -36.04
N GLU A 246 -5.78 -1.72 -35.52
CA GLU A 246 -5.86 -3.02 -36.19
C GLU A 246 -7.26 -3.64 -36.18
N PHE A 247 -8.24 -3.03 -35.46
CA PHE A 247 -9.60 -3.55 -35.39
C PHE A 247 -10.58 -2.68 -36.22
N ASN A 248 -11.65 -3.32 -36.71
CA ASN A 248 -12.69 -2.62 -37.44
C ASN A 248 -13.63 -1.90 -36.46
N HIS A 249 -13.69 -0.58 -36.52
CA HIS A 249 -14.57 0.23 -35.64
C HIS A 249 -16.06 -0.11 -35.80
N ALA A 250 -16.50 -0.62 -36.96
CA ALA A 250 -17.88 -1.08 -37.16
C ALA A 250 -18.25 -2.25 -36.24
N ASP A 251 -17.27 -3.07 -35.82
CA ASP A 251 -17.52 -4.19 -34.89
C ASP A 251 -17.90 -3.69 -33.51
N SER A 252 -17.40 -2.50 -33.10
CA SER A 252 -17.81 -1.84 -31.85
C SER A 252 -19.30 -1.49 -31.84
N GLU A 253 -19.83 -1.03 -32.95
CA GLU A 253 -21.28 -0.76 -33.08
C GLU A 253 -22.10 -2.02 -32.90
N GLY A 254 -21.70 -3.12 -33.55
CA GLY A 254 -22.36 -4.42 -33.40
C GLY A 254 -22.34 -4.92 -31.96
N PHE A 255 -21.20 -4.83 -31.29
CA PHE A 255 -21.05 -5.18 -29.88
C PHE A 255 -21.96 -4.34 -28.97
N LEU A 256 -22.02 -3.02 -29.16
CA LEU A 256 -22.90 -2.12 -28.39
C LEU A 256 -24.38 -2.42 -28.63
N ARG A 257 -24.78 -2.78 -29.87
CA ARG A 257 -26.16 -3.18 -30.19
C ARG A 257 -26.59 -4.42 -29.42
N VAL A 258 -25.71 -5.41 -29.28
CA VAL A 258 -25.98 -6.62 -28.47
C VAL A 258 -26.09 -6.26 -27.00
N LEU A 259 -25.20 -5.45 -26.43
CA LEU A 259 -25.27 -5.00 -25.04
C LEU A 259 -26.57 -4.22 -24.76
N GLN A 260 -27.06 -3.43 -25.69
CA GLN A 260 -28.33 -2.68 -25.57
C GLN A 260 -29.56 -3.57 -25.38
N VAL A 261 -29.54 -4.84 -25.80
CA VAL A 261 -30.68 -5.74 -25.64
C VAL A 261 -31.05 -5.88 -24.16
N SER A 262 -30.07 -6.16 -23.31
CA SER A 262 -30.28 -6.25 -21.86
C SER A 262 -30.69 -4.91 -21.24
N ALA A 263 -30.04 -3.81 -21.63
CA ALA A 263 -30.36 -2.48 -21.12
C ALA A 263 -31.81 -2.05 -21.45
N ARG A 264 -32.29 -2.33 -22.68
CA ARG A 264 -33.66 -2.08 -23.09
C ARG A 264 -34.67 -2.94 -22.31
N ALA A 265 -34.33 -4.20 -22.04
CA ALA A 265 -35.17 -5.08 -21.23
C ALA A 265 -35.30 -4.58 -19.80
N LEU A 266 -34.19 -4.16 -19.17
CA LEU A 266 -34.19 -3.57 -17.83
C LEU A 266 -35.09 -2.30 -17.79
N ALA A 267 -34.96 -1.42 -18.77
CA ALA A 267 -35.78 -0.20 -18.86
C ALA A 267 -37.26 -0.53 -19.06
N ALA A 268 -37.58 -1.46 -19.96
CA ALA A 268 -38.98 -1.82 -20.25
C ALA A 268 -39.68 -2.48 -19.05
N ASN A 269 -38.93 -3.15 -18.17
CA ASN A 269 -39.45 -3.79 -16.96
C ASN A 269 -39.33 -2.90 -15.69
N GLY A 270 -39.06 -1.61 -15.81
CA GLY A 270 -39.01 -0.67 -14.72
C GLY A 270 -37.86 -0.94 -13.73
N GLN A 271 -36.80 -1.65 -14.15
CA GLN A 271 -35.63 -1.97 -13.31
C GLN A 271 -34.54 -0.90 -13.38
N VAL A 272 -34.75 0.16 -14.15
CA VAL A 272 -33.87 1.32 -14.23
C VAL A 272 -34.43 2.44 -13.36
N THR A 273 -33.65 2.92 -12.40
CA THR A 273 -34.00 4.09 -11.60
C THR A 273 -33.20 5.29 -12.10
N PRO A 274 -33.79 6.19 -12.92
CA PRO A 274 -33.11 7.38 -13.37
C PRO A 274 -32.81 8.30 -12.17
N PRO A 275 -31.68 9.02 -12.18
CA PRO A 275 -31.36 9.96 -11.12
C PRO A 275 -32.39 11.10 -11.06
N SER A 276 -32.59 11.64 -9.85
CA SER A 276 -33.65 12.68 -9.62
C SER A 276 -33.48 13.96 -10.44
N TRP A 277 -32.25 14.25 -10.87
CA TRP A 277 -31.94 15.41 -11.75
C TRP A 277 -32.24 15.15 -13.22
N ALA A 278 -32.55 13.91 -13.59
CA ALA A 278 -32.91 13.54 -14.98
C ALA A 278 -34.43 13.58 -15.25
N LYS A 279 -35.22 14.11 -14.31
CA LYS A 279 -36.67 14.32 -14.46
C LYS A 279 -36.99 15.74 -14.85
#